data_695290c4f3848bf43b95dc1abea7640f
#
_entry.id   695290c4f3848bf43b95dc1abea7640f
#
_cell.length_a   1.000
_cell.length_b   1.000
_cell.length_c   1.000
_cell.angle_alpha   90.00
_cell.angle_beta   90.00
_cell.angle_gamma   90.00
#
_symmetry.space_group_name_H-M   'P 1'
#
loop_
_entity.id
_entity.type
_entity.pdbx_description
1 polymer ?
#
loop_
_entity_poly.entity_id
_entity_poly.type
_entity_poly.pdbx_seq_one_letter_code
_entity_poly.pdbx_strand_id
1 'polypeptide(L)'
;MYKESVQTYLQAIMMDRAETKAYYGLAVSYKYLKEYKKAISTLLKLVKIDDSNDSFFFEIGVCYLSDGHPEKAIEYLIKAILINRENLEAQIQLAIAHELVDEADLSLMIYNKLIETNPEFLKAYYNKAAMLMGMGNFLEASKTFFQLIKRNPDYYKAYLGIAMSFDKLAKYKDAIRYYKKFLELKQFSEDAVFARERVEELRNQYFSRENTLTLVD
;
A
#
# COMPACT_ATOMS: atom_id res chain seq x y z
N MET A 1 -8.63 -14.03 20.32
CA MET A 1 -9.08 -14.29 18.93
C MET A 1 -8.04 -15.06 18.10
N TYR A 2 -6.93 -14.50 17.58
CA TYR A 2 -5.99 -15.29 16.75
C TYR A 2 -5.19 -16.38 17.50
N LYS A 3 -4.84 -16.20 18.78
CA LYS A 3 -4.20 -17.26 19.60
C LYS A 3 -5.10 -18.47 19.80
N GLU A 4 -6.36 -18.27 20.00
CA GLU A 4 -7.38 -19.33 20.12
C GLU A 4 -7.58 -20.03 18.79
N SER A 5 -7.62 -19.27 17.67
CA SER A 5 -7.69 -19.83 16.32
C SER A 5 -6.50 -20.76 16.03
N VAL A 6 -5.29 -20.41 16.46
CA VAL A 6 -4.10 -21.27 16.32
C VAL A 6 -4.33 -22.63 17.01
N GLN A 7 -4.85 -22.63 18.24
CA GLN A 7 -5.11 -23.88 18.96
C GLN A 7 -6.17 -24.72 18.27
N THR A 8 -7.25 -24.10 17.79
CA THR A 8 -8.33 -24.78 17.07
C THR A 8 -7.83 -25.42 15.78
N TYR A 9 -7.03 -24.68 14.97
CA TYR A 9 -6.47 -25.24 13.73
C TYR A 9 -5.45 -26.33 13.98
N LEU A 10 -4.63 -26.23 15.04
CA LEU A 10 -3.72 -27.32 15.43
C LEU A 10 -4.47 -28.58 15.83
N GLN A 11 -5.58 -28.46 16.55
CA GLN A 11 -6.45 -29.60 16.88
C GLN A 11 -7.05 -30.22 15.60
N ALA A 12 -7.57 -29.41 14.69
CA ALA A 12 -8.10 -29.90 13.42
C ALA A 12 -7.06 -30.67 12.61
N ILE A 13 -5.83 -30.17 12.52
CA ILE A 13 -4.69 -30.82 11.83
C ILE A 13 -4.29 -32.13 12.53
N MET A 14 -4.43 -32.22 13.86
CA MET A 14 -4.17 -33.48 14.59
C MET A 14 -5.22 -34.54 14.27
N MET A 15 -6.48 -34.15 14.04
CA MET A 15 -7.58 -35.03 13.67
C MET A 15 -7.47 -35.47 12.21
N ASP A 16 -7.17 -34.54 11.30
CA ASP A 16 -6.95 -34.80 9.89
C ASP A 16 -5.70 -34.06 9.39
N ARG A 17 -4.62 -34.82 9.16
CA ARG A 17 -3.34 -34.27 8.69
C ARG A 17 -3.38 -33.78 7.22
N ALA A 18 -4.41 -34.10 6.48
CA ALA A 18 -4.60 -33.68 5.09
C ALA A 18 -5.53 -32.43 4.97
N GLU A 19 -6.06 -31.92 6.09
CA GLU A 19 -6.99 -30.77 6.10
C GLU A 19 -6.27 -29.45 5.67
N THR A 20 -6.25 -29.21 4.36
CA THR A 20 -5.57 -28.03 3.78
C THR A 20 -6.13 -26.70 4.28
N LYS A 21 -7.47 -26.64 4.54
CA LYS A 21 -8.11 -25.44 5.07
C LYS A 21 -7.64 -25.12 6.48
N ALA A 22 -7.41 -26.14 7.31
CA ALA A 22 -6.88 -25.94 8.65
C ALA A 22 -5.42 -25.41 8.63
N TYR A 23 -4.57 -25.95 7.75
CA TYR A 23 -3.22 -25.42 7.55
C TYR A 23 -3.23 -23.98 7.05
N TYR A 24 -4.11 -23.63 6.10
CA TYR A 24 -4.22 -22.26 5.60
C TYR A 24 -4.69 -21.30 6.70
N GLY A 25 -5.74 -21.66 7.44
CA GLY A 25 -6.24 -20.88 8.59
C GLY A 25 -5.18 -20.69 9.68
N LEU A 26 -4.38 -21.75 9.94
CA LEU A 26 -3.26 -21.69 10.88
C LEU A 26 -2.19 -20.69 10.41
N ALA A 27 -1.80 -20.74 9.14
CA ALA A 27 -0.80 -19.83 8.56
C ALA A 27 -1.28 -18.38 8.61
N VAL A 28 -2.53 -18.12 8.25
CA VAL A 28 -3.15 -16.78 8.33
C VAL A 28 -3.17 -16.30 9.80
N SER A 29 -3.50 -17.17 10.75
CA SER A 29 -3.49 -16.83 12.18
C SER A 29 -2.08 -16.45 12.66
N TYR A 30 -1.04 -17.20 12.26
CA TYR A 30 0.36 -16.86 12.54
C TYR A 30 0.76 -15.52 11.92
N LYS A 31 0.34 -15.24 10.67
CA LYS A 31 0.60 -13.94 10.02
C LYS A 31 0.04 -12.78 10.84
N TYR A 32 -1.21 -12.87 11.31
CA TYR A 32 -1.81 -11.83 12.15
C TYR A 32 -1.17 -11.69 13.53
N LEU A 33 -0.57 -12.78 14.04
CA LEU A 33 0.24 -12.75 15.26
C LEU A 33 1.68 -12.25 15.01
N LYS A 34 2.01 -11.88 13.76
CA LYS A 34 3.35 -11.49 13.30
C LYS A 34 4.41 -12.61 13.47
N GLU A 35 3.97 -13.86 13.59
CA GLU A 35 4.84 -15.04 13.66
C GLU A 35 5.15 -15.53 12.24
N TYR A 36 5.76 -14.67 11.42
CA TYR A 36 5.92 -14.86 9.97
C TYR A 36 6.67 -16.14 9.61
N LYS A 37 7.69 -16.51 10.35
CA LYS A 37 8.45 -17.77 10.12
C LYS A 37 7.56 -19.01 10.28
N LYS A 38 6.64 -19.01 11.25
CA LYS A 38 5.68 -20.10 11.43
C LYS A 38 4.63 -20.11 10.33
N ALA A 39 4.15 -18.94 9.92
CA ALA A 39 3.23 -18.81 8.80
C ALA A 39 3.86 -19.38 7.51
N ILE A 40 5.07 -18.96 7.15
CA ILE A 40 5.81 -19.43 5.99
C ILE A 40 6.01 -20.94 6.05
N SER A 41 6.48 -21.48 7.18
CA SER A 41 6.72 -22.93 7.31
C SER A 41 5.43 -23.76 7.15
N THR A 42 4.30 -23.19 7.57
CA THR A 42 2.97 -23.82 7.43
C THR A 42 2.49 -23.76 5.99
N LEU A 43 2.64 -22.62 5.30
CA LEU A 43 2.29 -22.45 3.89
C LEU A 43 3.17 -23.32 2.97
N LEU A 44 4.45 -23.47 3.27
CA LEU A 44 5.33 -24.37 2.52
C LEU A 44 4.92 -25.84 2.59
N LYS A 45 4.21 -26.27 3.65
CA LYS A 45 3.60 -27.61 3.69
C LYS A 45 2.41 -27.71 2.72
N LEU A 46 1.61 -26.63 2.63
CA LEU A 46 0.50 -26.57 1.67
C LEU A 46 0.97 -26.61 0.22
N VAL A 47 2.03 -25.86 -0.10
CA VAL A 47 2.64 -25.87 -1.44
C VAL A 47 3.13 -27.27 -1.84
N LYS A 48 3.57 -28.11 -0.87
CA LYS A 48 3.96 -29.50 -1.15
C LYS A 48 2.76 -30.41 -1.46
N ILE A 49 1.56 -30.04 -1.00
CA ILE A 49 0.33 -30.80 -1.24
C ILE A 49 -0.34 -30.31 -2.55
N ASP A 50 -0.35 -29.02 -2.77
CA ASP A 50 -0.92 -28.36 -3.95
C ASP A 50 -0.06 -27.16 -4.34
N ASP A 51 0.73 -27.31 -5.40
CA ASP A 51 1.58 -26.26 -5.96
C ASP A 51 0.91 -25.43 -7.06
N SER A 52 -0.36 -25.71 -7.35
CA SER A 52 -1.15 -24.99 -8.34
C SER A 52 -1.97 -23.83 -7.75
N ASN A 53 -1.98 -23.65 -6.43
CA ASN A 53 -2.74 -22.62 -5.74
C ASN A 53 -1.91 -21.35 -5.55
N ASP A 54 -2.19 -20.32 -6.35
CA ASP A 54 -1.51 -19.03 -6.32
C ASP A 54 -1.58 -18.34 -4.95
N SER A 55 -2.68 -18.52 -4.21
CA SER A 55 -2.87 -17.90 -2.90
C SER A 55 -1.82 -18.34 -1.88
N PHE A 56 -1.31 -19.56 -1.96
CA PHE A 56 -0.27 -20.02 -1.03
C PHE A 56 1.05 -19.30 -1.28
N PHE A 57 1.43 -19.16 -2.53
CA PHE A 57 2.63 -18.42 -2.93
C PHE A 57 2.51 -16.93 -2.63
N PHE A 58 1.33 -16.34 -2.88
CA PHE A 58 1.02 -14.95 -2.53
C PHE A 58 1.21 -14.70 -1.03
N GLU A 59 0.60 -15.53 -0.18
CA GLU A 59 0.70 -15.38 1.28
C GLU A 59 2.13 -15.59 1.80
N ILE A 60 2.92 -16.49 1.19
CA ILE A 60 4.36 -16.64 1.52
C ILE A 60 5.09 -15.35 1.18
N GLY A 61 4.85 -14.78 0.00
CA GLY A 61 5.46 -13.51 -0.43
C GLY A 61 5.13 -12.37 0.52
N VAL A 62 3.86 -12.23 0.90
CA VAL A 62 3.40 -11.22 1.88
C VAL A 62 4.07 -11.42 3.26
N CYS A 63 4.21 -12.68 3.70
CA CYS A 63 4.91 -12.98 4.96
C CYS A 63 6.40 -12.61 4.88
N TYR A 64 7.08 -12.89 3.77
CA TYR A 64 8.47 -12.48 3.59
C TYR A 64 8.65 -10.97 3.56
N LEU A 65 7.76 -10.21 2.89
CA LEU A 65 7.77 -8.74 2.95
C LEU A 65 7.64 -8.23 4.39
N SER A 66 6.69 -8.80 5.14
CA SER A 66 6.43 -8.41 6.52
C SER A 66 7.55 -8.81 7.49
N ASP A 67 8.36 -9.82 7.14
CA ASP A 67 9.53 -10.29 7.90
C ASP A 67 10.84 -9.58 7.46
N GLY A 68 10.75 -8.61 6.52
CA GLY A 68 11.88 -7.81 6.04
C GLY A 68 12.81 -8.53 5.05
N HIS A 69 12.27 -9.45 4.24
CA HIS A 69 12.99 -10.23 3.24
C HIS A 69 12.40 -10.02 1.83
N PRO A 70 12.52 -8.80 1.25
CA PRO A 70 11.85 -8.47 -0.03
C PRO A 70 12.36 -9.30 -1.21
N GLU A 71 13.64 -9.71 -1.24
CA GLU A 71 14.18 -10.53 -2.32
C GLU A 71 13.48 -11.91 -2.38
N LYS A 72 13.25 -12.53 -1.21
CA LYS A 72 12.50 -13.80 -1.15
C LYS A 72 11.02 -13.59 -1.51
N ALA A 73 10.45 -12.46 -1.11
CA ALA A 73 9.09 -12.14 -1.46
C ALA A 73 8.91 -12.06 -2.98
N ILE A 74 9.85 -11.44 -3.72
CA ILE A 74 9.84 -11.36 -5.18
C ILE A 74 9.72 -12.76 -5.79
N GLU A 75 10.54 -13.73 -5.33
CA GLU A 75 10.51 -15.10 -5.85
C GLU A 75 9.12 -15.75 -5.73
N TYR A 76 8.49 -15.62 -4.55
CA TYR A 76 7.18 -16.23 -4.29
C TYR A 76 6.04 -15.48 -4.95
N LEU A 77 6.09 -14.15 -5.02
CA LEU A 77 5.09 -13.34 -5.71
C LEU A 77 5.11 -13.59 -7.22
N ILE A 78 6.28 -13.76 -7.83
CA ILE A 78 6.39 -14.17 -9.23
C ILE A 78 5.73 -15.54 -9.46
N LYS A 79 5.93 -16.53 -8.56
CA LYS A 79 5.27 -17.84 -8.66
C LYS A 79 3.75 -17.70 -8.60
N ALA A 80 3.23 -16.88 -7.67
CA ALA A 80 1.79 -16.60 -7.59
C ALA A 80 1.24 -16.03 -8.90
N ILE A 81 1.94 -15.05 -9.49
CA ILE A 81 1.54 -14.39 -10.75
C ILE A 81 1.66 -15.33 -11.96
N LEU A 82 2.64 -16.24 -11.97
CA LEU A 82 2.77 -17.25 -13.03
C LEU A 82 1.59 -18.23 -13.04
N ILE A 83 1.09 -18.59 -11.85
CA ILE A 83 -0.09 -19.47 -11.71
C ILE A 83 -1.37 -18.68 -12.06
N ASN A 84 -1.51 -17.48 -11.50
CA ASN A 84 -2.69 -16.63 -11.71
C ASN A 84 -2.28 -15.20 -12.10
N ARG A 85 -2.29 -14.93 -13.41
CA ARG A 85 -1.92 -13.61 -13.95
C ARG A 85 -2.90 -12.51 -13.59
N GLU A 86 -4.11 -12.85 -13.16
CA GLU A 86 -5.15 -11.90 -12.75
C GLU A 86 -5.09 -11.59 -11.24
N ASN A 87 -4.14 -12.15 -10.50
CA ASN A 87 -3.92 -11.80 -9.11
C ASN A 87 -3.29 -10.40 -8.99
N LEU A 88 -4.14 -9.36 -9.06
CA LEU A 88 -3.71 -7.96 -9.01
C LEU A 88 -3.04 -7.59 -7.68
N GLU A 89 -3.46 -8.23 -6.58
CA GLU A 89 -2.84 -8.03 -5.27
C GLU A 89 -1.40 -8.57 -5.24
N ALA A 90 -1.14 -9.72 -5.86
CA ALA A 90 0.22 -10.24 -5.98
C ALA A 90 1.11 -9.31 -6.82
N GLN A 91 0.58 -8.72 -7.89
CA GLN A 91 1.32 -7.75 -8.70
C GLN A 91 1.63 -6.46 -7.92
N ILE A 92 0.69 -5.96 -7.09
CA ILE A 92 0.94 -4.82 -6.18
C ILE A 92 2.05 -5.16 -5.19
N GLN A 93 1.99 -6.34 -4.55
CA GLN A 93 3.01 -6.73 -3.57
C GLN A 93 4.38 -6.94 -4.24
N LEU A 94 4.41 -7.41 -5.49
CA LEU A 94 5.63 -7.51 -6.28
C LEU A 94 6.23 -6.11 -6.56
N ALA A 95 5.41 -5.13 -6.93
CA ALA A 95 5.87 -3.77 -7.12
C ALA A 95 6.45 -3.17 -5.82
N ILE A 96 5.77 -3.38 -4.68
CA ILE A 96 6.26 -2.97 -3.36
C ILE A 96 7.57 -3.68 -3.01
N ALA A 97 7.70 -4.96 -3.34
CA ALA A 97 8.94 -5.70 -3.09
C ALA A 97 10.12 -5.13 -3.90
N HIS A 98 9.90 -4.79 -5.18
CA HIS A 98 10.90 -4.12 -6.00
C HIS A 98 11.28 -2.72 -5.47
N GLU A 99 10.31 -1.96 -4.94
CA GLU A 99 10.59 -0.67 -4.28
C GLU A 99 11.52 -0.85 -3.07
N LEU A 100 11.32 -1.92 -2.27
CA LEU A 100 12.13 -2.19 -1.06
C LEU A 100 13.55 -2.66 -1.36
N VAL A 101 13.84 -3.13 -2.58
CA VAL A 101 15.17 -3.50 -3.04
C VAL A 101 15.78 -2.45 -3.99
N ASP A 102 15.29 -1.21 -3.93
CA ASP A 102 15.75 -0.06 -4.72
C ASP A 102 15.59 -0.24 -6.25
N GLU A 103 14.73 -1.14 -6.71
CA GLU A 103 14.42 -1.36 -8.13
C GLU A 103 13.19 -0.53 -8.57
N ALA A 104 13.29 0.78 -8.41
CA ALA A 104 12.21 1.73 -8.63
C ALA A 104 11.60 1.65 -10.04
N ASP A 105 12.42 1.45 -11.08
CA ASP A 105 11.96 1.39 -12.47
C ASP A 105 11.05 0.17 -12.70
N LEU A 106 11.39 -1.00 -12.11
CA LEU A 106 10.56 -2.20 -12.19
C LEU A 106 9.23 -2.02 -11.46
N SER A 107 9.26 -1.42 -10.28
CA SER A 107 8.05 -1.10 -9.53
C SER A 107 7.12 -0.17 -10.34
N LEU A 108 7.65 0.93 -10.90
CA LEU A 108 6.87 1.86 -11.73
C LEU A 108 6.32 1.17 -12.99
N MET A 109 7.09 0.29 -13.62
CA MET A 109 6.63 -0.47 -14.78
C MET A 109 5.43 -1.35 -14.42
N ILE A 110 5.47 -2.04 -13.28
CA ILE A 110 4.36 -2.89 -12.81
C ILE A 110 3.11 -2.02 -12.52
N TYR A 111 3.26 -0.91 -11.79
CA TYR A 111 2.12 -0.01 -11.52
C TYR A 111 1.53 0.57 -12.80
N ASN A 112 2.36 0.99 -13.76
CA ASN A 112 1.89 1.52 -15.04
C ASN A 112 1.07 0.46 -15.79
N LYS A 113 1.58 -0.77 -15.87
CA LYS A 113 0.89 -1.88 -16.51
C LYS A 113 -0.45 -2.19 -15.82
N LEU A 114 -0.47 -2.23 -14.48
CA LEU A 114 -1.71 -2.43 -13.71
C LEU A 114 -2.75 -1.36 -14.02
N ILE A 115 -2.35 -0.10 -14.08
CA ILE A 115 -3.23 1.05 -14.37
C ILE A 115 -3.76 0.98 -15.81
N GLU A 116 -2.94 0.57 -16.76
CA GLU A 116 -3.30 0.43 -18.16
C GLU A 116 -4.30 -0.71 -18.38
N THR A 117 -4.01 -1.89 -17.81
CA THR A 117 -4.83 -3.08 -18.01
C THR A 117 -6.07 -3.14 -17.11
N ASN A 118 -6.01 -2.52 -15.94
CA ASN A 118 -7.08 -2.51 -14.93
C ASN A 118 -7.34 -1.09 -14.41
N PRO A 119 -7.94 -0.21 -15.21
CA PRO A 119 -8.09 1.22 -14.87
C PRO A 119 -8.92 1.48 -13.60
N GLU A 120 -9.77 0.54 -13.20
CA GLU A 120 -10.58 0.64 -11.98
C GLU A 120 -9.89 0.08 -10.72
N PHE A 121 -8.67 -0.43 -10.85
CA PHE A 121 -7.91 -0.94 -9.71
C PHE A 121 -7.21 0.20 -8.96
N LEU A 122 -7.96 0.89 -8.12
CA LEU A 122 -7.57 2.14 -7.45
C LEU A 122 -6.30 2.06 -6.61
N LYS A 123 -6.00 0.86 -6.07
CA LYS A 123 -4.78 0.63 -5.29
C LYS A 123 -3.50 0.88 -6.10
N ALA A 124 -3.50 0.57 -7.40
CA ALA A 124 -2.34 0.78 -8.26
C ALA A 124 -1.99 2.27 -8.38
N TYR A 125 -3.00 3.14 -8.53
CA TYR A 125 -2.80 4.60 -8.57
C TYR A 125 -2.26 5.12 -7.24
N TYR A 126 -2.86 4.68 -6.13
CA TYR A 126 -2.46 5.13 -4.80
C TYR A 126 -1.01 4.75 -4.50
N ASN A 127 -0.63 3.49 -4.71
CA ASN A 127 0.72 3.01 -4.41
C ASN A 127 1.75 3.65 -5.35
N LYS A 128 1.46 3.76 -6.65
CA LYS A 128 2.32 4.49 -7.59
C LYS A 128 2.56 5.93 -7.13
N ALA A 129 1.49 6.64 -6.76
CA ALA A 129 1.60 8.03 -6.33
C ALA A 129 2.37 8.17 -5.01
N ALA A 130 2.15 7.25 -4.05
CA ALA A 130 2.88 7.21 -2.79
C ALA A 130 4.39 6.97 -3.02
N MET A 131 4.74 6.01 -3.88
CA MET A 131 6.11 5.74 -4.29
C MET A 131 6.76 6.98 -4.94
N LEU A 132 6.07 7.63 -5.89
CA LEU A 132 6.56 8.86 -6.53
C LEU A 132 6.79 9.99 -5.51
N MET A 133 5.95 10.09 -4.48
CA MET A 133 6.19 11.03 -3.36
C MET A 133 7.46 10.67 -2.59
N GLY A 134 7.67 9.40 -2.29
CA GLY A 134 8.89 8.92 -1.62
C GLY A 134 10.16 9.25 -2.41
N MET A 135 10.09 9.18 -3.74
CA MET A 135 11.17 9.57 -4.66
C MET A 135 11.34 11.10 -4.82
N GLY A 136 10.48 11.93 -4.21
CA GLY A 136 10.47 13.38 -4.39
C GLY A 136 9.82 13.87 -5.70
N ASN A 137 9.25 12.98 -6.49
CA ASN A 137 8.58 13.31 -7.76
C ASN A 137 7.15 13.83 -7.52
N PHE A 138 7.02 14.89 -6.72
CA PHE A 138 5.74 15.41 -6.22
C PHE A 138 4.79 15.86 -7.33
N LEU A 139 5.30 16.33 -8.47
CA LEU A 139 4.45 16.73 -9.59
C LEU A 139 3.75 15.52 -10.21
N GLU A 140 4.47 14.45 -10.49
CA GLU A 140 3.89 13.24 -11.07
C GLU A 140 3.01 12.49 -10.05
N ALA A 141 3.40 12.52 -8.76
CA ALA A 141 2.57 12.00 -7.67
C ALA A 141 1.21 12.70 -7.65
N SER A 142 1.19 14.03 -7.65
CA SER A 142 -0.07 14.80 -7.67
C SER A 142 -0.94 14.46 -8.89
N LYS A 143 -0.35 14.36 -10.09
CA LYS A 143 -1.08 13.95 -11.30
C LYS A 143 -1.71 12.56 -11.15
N THR A 144 -0.98 11.62 -10.57
CA THR A 144 -1.48 10.25 -10.34
C THR A 144 -2.61 10.23 -9.32
N PHE A 145 -2.50 10.99 -8.23
CA PHE A 145 -3.61 11.16 -7.29
C PHE A 145 -4.83 11.86 -7.91
N PHE A 146 -4.63 12.82 -8.84
CA PHE A 146 -5.75 13.41 -9.59
C PHE A 146 -6.48 12.38 -10.46
N GLN A 147 -5.75 11.45 -11.08
CA GLN A 147 -6.38 10.35 -11.82
C GLN A 147 -7.21 9.45 -10.87
N LEU A 148 -6.73 9.23 -9.65
CA LEU A 148 -7.42 8.45 -8.63
C LEU A 148 -8.72 9.12 -8.18
N ILE A 149 -8.71 10.40 -7.81
CA ILE A 149 -9.92 11.10 -7.37
C ILE A 149 -10.94 11.35 -8.51
N LYS A 150 -10.47 11.35 -9.77
CA LYS A 150 -11.39 11.38 -10.94
C LYS A 150 -12.21 10.09 -11.02
N ARG A 151 -11.66 8.95 -10.59
CA ARG A 151 -12.35 7.64 -10.56
C ARG A 151 -13.16 7.45 -9.29
N ASN A 152 -12.59 7.84 -8.16
CA ASN A 152 -13.26 7.76 -6.86
C ASN A 152 -13.10 9.11 -6.12
N PRO A 153 -14.10 10.01 -6.22
CA PRO A 153 -14.07 11.30 -5.55
C PRO A 153 -14.04 11.23 -4.02
N ASP A 154 -14.44 10.09 -3.43
CA ASP A 154 -14.46 9.90 -1.98
C ASP A 154 -13.15 9.28 -1.44
N TYR A 155 -12.15 9.08 -2.30
CA TYR A 155 -10.86 8.53 -1.88
C TYR A 155 -10.03 9.57 -1.11
N TYR A 156 -10.39 9.79 0.16
CA TYR A 156 -9.85 10.87 1.00
C TYR A 156 -8.31 10.88 1.09
N LYS A 157 -7.64 9.72 1.10
CA LYS A 157 -6.17 9.64 1.15
C LYS A 157 -5.50 10.27 -0.07
N ALA A 158 -6.16 10.26 -1.23
CA ALA A 158 -5.60 10.90 -2.42
C ALA A 158 -5.60 12.44 -2.29
N TYR A 159 -6.62 13.03 -1.67
CA TYR A 159 -6.62 14.48 -1.38
C TYR A 159 -5.50 14.89 -0.44
N LEU A 160 -5.23 14.06 0.57
CA LEU A 160 -4.08 14.27 1.46
C LEU A 160 -2.76 14.19 0.68
N GLY A 161 -2.60 13.17 -0.18
CA GLY A 161 -1.42 13.03 -1.04
C GLY A 161 -1.22 14.19 -2.01
N ILE A 162 -2.31 14.71 -2.61
CA ILE A 162 -2.26 15.92 -3.46
C ILE A 162 -1.82 17.13 -2.63
N ALA A 163 -2.41 17.33 -1.45
CA ALA A 163 -2.08 18.44 -0.58
C ALA A 163 -0.59 18.43 -0.17
N MET A 164 -0.10 17.28 0.28
CA MET A 164 1.31 17.10 0.65
C MET A 164 2.25 17.32 -0.55
N SER A 165 1.87 16.85 -1.73
CA SER A 165 2.66 17.06 -2.96
C SER A 165 2.74 18.55 -3.31
N PHE A 166 1.65 19.29 -3.26
CA PHE A 166 1.66 20.73 -3.50
C PHE A 166 2.40 21.51 -2.43
N ASP A 167 2.32 21.08 -1.18
CA ASP A 167 3.09 21.66 -0.07
C ASP A 167 4.59 21.55 -0.33
N LYS A 168 5.07 20.36 -0.69
CA LYS A 168 6.48 20.13 -1.07
C LYS A 168 6.92 20.93 -2.30
N LEU A 169 5.99 21.23 -3.22
CA LEU A 169 6.23 22.09 -4.38
C LEU A 169 6.09 23.59 -4.07
N ALA A 170 5.92 23.99 -2.79
CA ALA A 170 5.68 25.35 -2.34
C ALA A 170 4.44 26.02 -3.01
N LYS A 171 3.49 25.23 -3.52
CA LYS A 171 2.22 25.70 -4.06
C LYS A 171 1.19 25.81 -2.94
N TYR A 172 1.42 26.73 -2.01
CA TYR A 172 0.70 26.77 -0.73
C TYR A 172 -0.82 26.99 -0.86
N LYS A 173 -1.28 27.80 -1.82
CA LYS A 173 -2.72 27.97 -2.07
C LYS A 173 -3.41 26.66 -2.43
N ASP A 174 -2.81 25.89 -3.32
CA ASP A 174 -3.32 24.59 -3.72
C ASP A 174 -3.22 23.57 -2.58
N ALA A 175 -2.10 23.53 -1.87
CA ALA A 175 -1.93 22.67 -0.70
C ALA A 175 -3.05 22.91 0.33
N ILE A 176 -3.30 24.14 0.72
CA ILE A 176 -4.37 24.53 1.66
C ILE A 176 -5.73 24.06 1.16
N ARG A 177 -6.02 24.24 -0.15
CA ARG A 177 -7.30 23.83 -0.76
C ARG A 177 -7.51 22.33 -0.64
N TYR A 178 -6.47 21.51 -0.92
CA TYR A 178 -6.59 20.05 -0.89
C TYR A 178 -6.53 19.48 0.52
N TYR A 179 -5.80 20.08 1.47
CA TYR A 179 -5.92 19.73 2.89
C TYR A 179 -7.33 19.95 3.41
N LYS A 180 -7.96 21.09 3.07
CA LYS A 180 -9.37 21.35 3.44
C LYS A 180 -10.30 20.32 2.84
N LYS A 181 -10.08 19.94 1.56
CA LYS A 181 -10.90 18.92 0.89
C LYS A 181 -10.77 17.55 1.55
N PHE A 182 -9.55 17.19 1.97
CA PHE A 182 -9.32 15.99 2.79
C PHE A 182 -10.10 16.06 4.12
N LEU A 183 -10.06 17.22 4.81
CA LEU A 183 -10.76 17.41 6.09
C LEU A 183 -12.29 17.37 5.98
N GLU A 184 -12.86 17.74 4.84
CA GLU A 184 -14.29 17.57 4.57
C GLU A 184 -14.70 16.09 4.54
N LEU A 185 -13.83 15.22 3.99
CA LEU A 185 -14.08 13.80 3.84
C LEU A 185 -13.68 12.98 5.08
N LYS A 186 -12.67 13.43 5.82
CA LYS A 186 -12.13 12.72 6.98
C LYS A 186 -11.77 13.70 8.09
N GLN A 187 -12.69 13.89 9.05
CA GLN A 187 -12.55 14.89 10.10
C GLN A 187 -11.81 14.40 11.35
N PHE A 188 -11.87 13.10 11.63
CA PHE A 188 -11.35 12.52 12.88
C PHE A 188 -10.33 11.42 12.58
N SER A 189 -9.07 11.80 12.55
CA SER A 189 -7.91 10.90 12.44
C SER A 189 -6.65 11.68 12.82
N GLU A 190 -5.54 10.99 13.05
CA GLU A 190 -4.23 11.61 13.23
C GLU A 190 -3.86 12.47 12.01
N ASP A 191 -4.10 11.97 10.80
CA ASP A 191 -3.88 12.72 9.57
C ASP A 191 -4.72 14.02 9.53
N ALA A 192 -5.93 14.03 10.12
CA ALA A 192 -6.77 15.22 10.15
C ALA A 192 -6.26 16.27 11.16
N VAL A 193 -5.63 15.85 12.25
CA VAL A 193 -4.93 16.77 13.17
C VAL A 193 -3.76 17.42 12.42
N PHE A 194 -2.89 16.61 11.82
CA PHE A 194 -1.77 17.11 11.01
C PHE A 194 -2.25 18.09 9.92
N ALA A 195 -3.28 17.73 9.17
CA ALA A 195 -3.78 18.57 8.08
C ALA A 195 -4.31 19.93 8.55
N ARG A 196 -4.97 20.00 9.73
CA ARG A 196 -5.44 21.28 10.31
C ARG A 196 -4.27 22.18 10.71
N GLU A 197 -3.32 21.63 11.44
CA GLU A 197 -2.13 22.35 11.87
C GLU A 197 -1.36 22.88 10.66
N ARG A 198 -1.18 22.02 9.65
CA ARG A 198 -0.46 22.41 8.44
C ARG A 198 -1.17 23.51 7.63
N VAL A 199 -2.51 23.50 7.57
CA VAL A 199 -3.29 24.58 6.93
C VAL A 199 -3.03 25.93 7.63
N GLU A 200 -2.96 25.96 8.97
CA GLU A 200 -2.71 27.20 9.69
C GLU A 200 -1.28 27.71 9.48
N GLU A 201 -0.29 26.83 9.54
CA GLU A 201 1.11 27.17 9.23
C GLU A 201 1.27 27.74 7.83
N LEU A 202 0.69 27.09 6.82
CA LEU A 202 0.76 27.53 5.43
C LEU A 202 0.05 28.87 5.19
N ARG A 203 -1.05 29.10 5.88
CA ARG A 203 -1.72 30.42 5.85
C ARG A 203 -0.80 31.51 6.37
N ASN A 204 -0.19 31.30 7.52
CA ASN A 204 0.73 32.29 8.12
C ASN A 204 1.94 32.54 7.20
N GLN A 205 2.51 31.50 6.62
CA GLN A 205 3.61 31.63 5.64
C GLN A 205 3.19 32.37 4.36
N TYR A 206 1.97 32.14 3.88
CA TYR A 206 1.45 32.78 2.69
C TYR A 206 1.19 34.26 2.93
N PHE A 207 0.49 34.62 4.00
CA PHE A 207 0.18 36.02 4.33
C PHE A 207 1.41 36.84 4.70
N SER A 208 2.41 36.24 5.37
CA SER A 208 3.68 36.97 5.66
C SER A 208 4.45 37.28 4.37
N ARG A 209 4.38 36.46 3.33
CA ARG A 209 5.01 36.72 2.02
C ARG A 209 4.27 37.79 1.20
N GLU A 210 2.94 37.78 1.19
CA GLU A 210 2.16 38.82 0.52
C GLU A 210 2.44 40.22 1.15
N ASN A 211 2.52 40.29 2.48
CA ASN A 211 2.81 41.54 3.17
C ASN A 211 4.25 42.04 2.94
N THR A 212 5.24 41.15 2.71
CA THR A 212 6.61 41.56 2.37
C THR A 212 6.74 42.04 0.94
N LEU A 213 5.99 41.55 0.01
CA LEU A 213 5.99 41.96 -1.41
C LEU A 213 5.29 43.33 -1.60
N THR A 214 4.30 43.65 -0.77
CA THR A 214 3.58 44.94 -0.84
C THR A 214 4.31 46.09 -0.12
N LEU A 215 5.43 45.82 0.59
CA LEU A 215 6.27 46.83 1.24
C LEU A 215 7.50 47.23 0.42
N VAL A 216 7.70 46.70 -0.77
CA VAL A 216 8.86 46.93 -1.63
C VAL A 216 8.48 47.71 -2.91
N ASP A 217 7.20 48.03 -3.10
CA ASP A 217 6.67 48.97 -4.09
C ASP A 217 6.41 50.34 -3.45
#